data_861a3ed1b37c71142c2b389f306b40b7
#
_entry.id   861a3ed1b37c71142c2b389f306b40b7
#
_cell.length_a   1.000
_cell.length_b   1.000
_cell.length_c   1.000
_cell.angle_alpha   90.00
_cell.angle_beta   90.00
_cell.angle_gamma   90.00
#
_symmetry.space_group_name_H-M   'P 1'
#
loop_
_entity.id
_entity.type
_entity.pdbx_description
1 polymer ?
#
loop_
_entity_poly.entity_id
_entity_poly.type
_entity_poly.pdbx_seq_one_letter_code
_entity_poly.pdbx_strand_id
1 'polypeptide(L)'
;MTPATIAFIAGLFGALIGSFLNVCIHRLPRRESIVWPASHCTACMREIAWYDNLPLISYAWLRGKCRACRAAISPRYPVVEAANAAGYAALFWHFGVTAEAFVYAILYSALIVITGTDLSHQIIPDAITLPGIAAGLLSAAVVLPLGIINSLAGMLVGGGILWGLAWLSPILFGKEGMGGGDIKLMAMVGTVLGWKPVLLAIMVGSLVGSIVGTGLILAGIMRRNEYLPFGPFLAIGSIIALLFHDPLLNWYWSLFDLGS
;
A
#
# COMPACT_ATOMS: atom_id res chain seq x y z
N MET A 1 -14.23 -13.38 21.91
CA MET A 1 -12.89 -13.78 21.38
C MET A 1 -11.85 -12.82 21.95
N THR A 2 -10.66 -13.33 22.28
CA THR A 2 -9.57 -12.44 22.73
C THR A 2 -9.02 -11.63 21.54
N PRO A 3 -8.44 -10.43 21.78
CA PRO A 3 -7.81 -9.66 20.72
C PRO A 3 -6.74 -10.45 19.93
N ALA A 4 -5.98 -11.31 20.63
CA ALA A 4 -4.99 -12.18 20.01
C ALA A 4 -5.62 -13.20 19.03
N THR A 5 -6.77 -13.79 19.39
CA THR A 5 -7.49 -14.72 18.52
C THR A 5 -8.01 -14.04 17.27
N ILE A 6 -8.55 -12.81 17.42
CA ILE A 6 -9.03 -11.99 16.30
C ILE A 6 -7.88 -11.67 15.35
N ALA A 7 -6.76 -11.16 15.88
CA ALA A 7 -5.58 -10.81 15.08
C ALA A 7 -5.00 -12.04 14.35
N PHE A 8 -4.95 -13.19 15.00
CA PHE A 8 -4.47 -14.43 14.38
C PHE A 8 -5.36 -14.84 13.20
N ILE A 9 -6.69 -14.86 13.39
CA ILE A 9 -7.64 -15.20 12.32
C ILE A 9 -7.55 -14.19 11.19
N ALA A 10 -7.51 -12.88 11.51
CA ALA A 10 -7.35 -11.83 10.51
C ALA A 10 -6.04 -11.99 9.73
N GLY A 11 -4.95 -12.35 10.38
CA GLY A 11 -3.67 -12.65 9.74
C GLY A 11 -3.74 -13.82 8.76
N LEU A 12 -4.46 -14.89 9.09
CA LEU A 12 -4.69 -16.02 8.17
C LEU A 12 -5.46 -15.56 6.92
N PHE A 13 -6.54 -14.79 7.10
CA PHE A 13 -7.27 -14.21 5.96
C PHE A 13 -6.39 -13.24 5.17
N GLY A 14 -5.59 -12.43 5.86
CA GLY A 14 -4.62 -11.53 5.24
C GLY A 14 -3.60 -12.27 4.37
N ALA A 15 -3.11 -13.44 4.81
CA ALA A 15 -2.23 -14.29 4.00
C ALA A 15 -2.92 -14.79 2.72
N LEU A 16 -4.17 -15.28 2.83
CA LEU A 16 -4.96 -15.74 1.67
C LEU A 16 -5.18 -14.61 0.65
N ILE A 17 -5.57 -13.43 1.14
CA ILE A 17 -5.70 -12.24 0.29
C ILE A 17 -4.33 -11.88 -0.31
N GLY A 18 -3.24 -11.92 0.47
CA GLY A 18 -1.87 -11.65 0.02
C GLY A 18 -1.43 -12.51 -1.17
N SER A 19 -1.85 -13.78 -1.21
CA SER A 19 -1.62 -14.64 -2.38
C SER A 19 -2.31 -14.11 -3.63
N PHE A 20 -3.56 -13.62 -3.51
CA PHE A 20 -4.26 -12.97 -4.61
C PHE A 20 -3.63 -11.62 -4.99
N LEU A 21 -3.10 -10.85 -4.02
CA LEU A 21 -2.41 -9.58 -4.33
C LEU A 21 -1.19 -9.80 -5.23
N ASN A 22 -0.48 -10.93 -5.11
CA ASN A 22 0.60 -11.29 -6.02
C ASN A 22 0.12 -11.42 -7.47
N VAL A 23 -1.08 -11.96 -7.70
CA VAL A 23 -1.71 -12.01 -9.03
C VAL A 23 -1.99 -10.60 -9.52
N CYS A 24 -2.55 -9.72 -8.68
CA CYS A 24 -2.80 -8.32 -9.02
C CYS A 24 -1.50 -7.58 -9.38
N ILE A 25 -0.43 -7.72 -8.59
CA ILE A 25 0.88 -7.10 -8.85
C ILE A 25 1.45 -7.55 -10.20
N HIS A 26 1.24 -8.81 -10.57
CA HIS A 26 1.76 -9.35 -11.82
C HIS A 26 0.93 -8.95 -13.04
N ARG A 27 -0.40 -9.01 -12.93
CA ARG A 27 -1.33 -8.90 -14.08
C ARG A 27 -1.81 -7.47 -14.36
N LEU A 28 -2.06 -6.63 -13.32
CA LEU A 28 -2.58 -5.29 -13.54
C LEU A 28 -1.71 -4.39 -14.42
N PRO A 29 -0.36 -4.35 -14.25
CA PRO A 29 0.47 -3.55 -15.14
C PRO A 29 0.45 -4.03 -16.60
N ARG A 30 0.17 -5.33 -16.82
CA ARG A 30 0.08 -5.96 -18.14
C ARG A 30 -1.31 -5.88 -18.76
N ARG A 31 -2.28 -5.31 -18.02
CA ARG A 31 -3.70 -5.25 -18.41
C ARG A 31 -4.32 -6.64 -18.64
N GLU A 32 -3.80 -7.66 -17.93
CA GLU A 32 -4.31 -9.02 -17.97
C GLU A 32 -5.47 -9.20 -16.98
N SER A 33 -6.35 -10.17 -17.27
CA SER A 33 -7.44 -10.51 -16.36
C SER A 33 -6.91 -11.08 -15.05
N ILE A 34 -7.37 -10.53 -13.92
CA ILE A 34 -7.03 -11.04 -12.58
C ILE A 34 -7.80 -12.31 -12.19
N VAL A 35 -8.86 -12.64 -12.95
CA VAL A 35 -9.74 -13.78 -12.68
C VAL A 35 -9.34 -15.01 -13.48
N TRP A 36 -8.98 -14.82 -14.74
CA TRP A 36 -8.70 -15.92 -15.66
C TRP A 36 -7.42 -15.63 -16.50
N PRO A 37 -6.57 -16.63 -16.78
CA PRO A 37 -6.60 -18.04 -16.36
C PRO A 37 -6.20 -18.25 -14.89
N ALA A 38 -6.34 -19.49 -14.39
CA ALA A 38 -5.88 -19.90 -13.07
C ALA A 38 -4.37 -19.65 -12.86
N SER A 39 -3.92 -19.64 -11.61
CA SER A 39 -2.50 -19.46 -11.28
C SER A 39 -1.67 -20.59 -11.88
N HIS A 40 -0.58 -20.24 -12.57
CA HIS A 40 0.30 -21.19 -13.24
C HIS A 40 1.78 -20.82 -13.04
N CYS A 41 2.64 -21.80 -13.19
CA CYS A 41 4.08 -21.58 -13.14
C CYS A 41 4.54 -20.78 -14.36
N THR A 42 5.25 -19.69 -14.16
CA THR A 42 5.74 -18.81 -15.25
C THR A 42 6.83 -19.48 -16.12
N ALA A 43 7.47 -20.56 -15.64
CA ALA A 43 8.52 -21.27 -16.37
C ALA A 43 7.99 -22.45 -17.20
N CYS A 44 7.06 -23.26 -16.66
CA CYS A 44 6.55 -24.44 -17.36
C CYS A 44 5.08 -24.37 -17.76
N MET A 45 4.40 -23.23 -17.45
CA MET A 45 3.00 -22.96 -17.74
C MET A 45 1.99 -23.96 -17.16
N ARG A 46 2.44 -24.86 -16.25
CA ARG A 46 1.57 -25.81 -15.58
C ARG A 46 0.74 -25.11 -14.53
N GLU A 47 -0.55 -25.40 -14.46
CA GLU A 47 -1.45 -24.89 -13.42
C GLU A 47 -0.97 -25.32 -12.03
N ILE A 48 -1.11 -24.40 -11.07
CA ILE A 48 -0.75 -24.61 -9.67
C ILE A 48 -1.97 -25.23 -8.97
N ALA A 49 -1.79 -26.42 -8.40
CA ALA A 49 -2.84 -27.06 -7.62
C ALA A 49 -3.18 -26.20 -6.39
N TRP A 50 -4.45 -26.21 -5.94
CA TRP A 50 -4.91 -25.37 -4.83
C TRP A 50 -4.08 -25.54 -3.54
N TYR A 51 -3.61 -26.78 -3.25
CA TYR A 51 -2.76 -27.07 -2.08
C TYR A 51 -1.31 -26.55 -2.23
N ASP A 52 -0.86 -26.28 -3.46
CA ASP A 52 0.42 -25.63 -3.74
C ASP A 52 0.31 -24.08 -3.77
N ASN A 53 -0.91 -23.57 -3.61
CA ASN A 53 -1.21 -22.15 -3.53
C ASN A 53 -1.57 -21.68 -2.10
N LEU A 54 -1.33 -22.55 -1.08
CA LEU A 54 -1.50 -22.18 0.32
C LEU A 54 -0.41 -21.17 0.72
N PRO A 55 -0.79 -19.93 1.15
CA PRO A 55 0.17 -18.87 1.41
C PRO A 55 1.21 -19.27 2.45
N LEU A 56 2.46 -18.88 2.21
CA LEU A 56 3.62 -19.14 3.08
C LEU A 56 3.96 -20.62 3.23
N ILE A 57 2.96 -21.45 3.50
CA ILE A 57 3.11 -22.90 3.77
C ILE A 57 3.65 -23.61 2.53
N SER A 58 3.04 -23.39 1.37
CA SER A 58 3.46 -24.06 0.13
C SER A 58 4.85 -23.62 -0.31
N TYR A 59 5.20 -22.35 -0.13
CA TYR A 59 6.54 -21.86 -0.42
C TYR A 59 7.60 -22.56 0.45
N ALA A 60 7.35 -22.68 1.76
CA ALA A 60 8.23 -23.36 2.69
C ALA A 60 8.34 -24.85 2.37
N TRP A 61 7.21 -25.54 2.15
CA TRP A 61 7.15 -26.97 1.82
C TRP A 61 7.87 -27.30 0.52
N LEU A 62 7.67 -26.49 -0.52
CA LEU A 62 8.32 -26.65 -1.83
C LEU A 62 9.75 -26.10 -1.86
N ARG A 63 10.24 -25.54 -0.75
CA ARG A 63 11.57 -24.91 -0.63
C ARG A 63 11.80 -23.86 -1.72
N GLY A 64 10.78 -23.05 -2.00
CA GLY A 64 10.82 -21.98 -3.00
C GLY A 64 10.95 -22.47 -4.45
N LYS A 65 10.52 -23.68 -4.78
CA LYS A 65 10.65 -24.26 -6.12
C LYS A 65 9.32 -24.82 -6.64
N CYS A 66 9.09 -24.70 -7.95
CA CYS A 66 7.93 -25.32 -8.60
C CYS A 66 7.94 -26.82 -8.41
N ARG A 67 6.79 -27.42 -8.06
CA ARG A 67 6.64 -28.88 -7.91
C ARG A 67 6.96 -29.64 -9.20
N ALA A 68 6.58 -29.09 -10.36
CA ALA A 68 6.72 -29.78 -11.65
C ALA A 68 8.11 -29.62 -12.25
N CYS A 69 8.59 -28.39 -12.45
CA CYS A 69 9.83 -28.11 -13.20
C CYS A 69 11.01 -27.70 -12.33
N ARG A 70 10.82 -27.57 -11.01
CA ARG A 70 11.84 -27.13 -10.04
C ARG A 70 12.40 -25.73 -10.25
N ALA A 71 11.83 -24.94 -11.15
CA ALA A 71 12.18 -23.53 -11.29
C ALA A 71 11.97 -22.77 -9.96
N ALA A 72 12.86 -21.83 -9.65
CA ALA A 72 12.79 -21.03 -8.43
C ALA A 72 11.56 -20.12 -8.44
N ILE A 73 10.83 -20.07 -7.33
CA ILE A 73 9.74 -19.14 -7.07
C ILE A 73 10.32 -17.89 -6.43
N SER A 74 9.99 -16.72 -6.93
CA SER A 74 10.50 -15.45 -6.39
C SER A 74 10.14 -15.28 -4.91
N PRO A 75 11.08 -14.84 -4.05
CA PRO A 75 10.81 -14.55 -2.64
C PRO A 75 9.79 -13.41 -2.44
N ARG A 76 9.50 -12.62 -3.47
CA ARG A 76 8.44 -11.60 -3.44
C ARG A 76 7.09 -12.19 -3.04
N TYR A 77 6.77 -13.42 -3.50
CA TYR A 77 5.48 -14.05 -3.20
C TYR A 77 5.24 -14.21 -1.70
N PRO A 78 6.08 -14.91 -0.94
CA PRO A 78 5.87 -15.05 0.50
C PRO A 78 6.05 -13.73 1.25
N VAL A 79 6.84 -12.78 0.76
CA VAL A 79 6.98 -11.44 1.38
C VAL A 79 5.66 -10.66 1.30
N VAL A 80 4.99 -10.63 0.15
CA VAL A 80 3.68 -9.99 -0.01
C VAL A 80 2.62 -10.66 0.87
N GLU A 81 2.61 -11.99 0.90
CA GLU A 81 1.68 -12.77 1.73
C GLU A 81 1.88 -12.48 3.23
N ALA A 82 3.13 -12.49 3.70
CA ALA A 82 3.48 -12.19 5.09
C ALA A 82 3.19 -10.74 5.46
N ALA A 83 3.51 -9.78 4.58
CA ALA A 83 3.23 -8.38 4.81
C ALA A 83 1.72 -8.13 4.93
N ASN A 84 0.92 -8.72 4.04
CA ASN A 84 -0.53 -8.55 4.11
C ASN A 84 -1.13 -9.26 5.35
N ALA A 85 -0.61 -10.43 5.72
CA ALA A 85 -0.99 -11.12 6.95
C ALA A 85 -0.70 -10.28 8.21
N ALA A 86 0.51 -9.73 8.29
CA ALA A 86 0.93 -8.89 9.43
C ALA A 86 0.09 -7.59 9.53
N GLY A 87 -0.20 -6.95 8.40
CA GLY A 87 -1.03 -5.75 8.38
C GLY A 87 -2.47 -6.02 8.81
N TYR A 88 -3.08 -7.12 8.34
CA TYR A 88 -4.41 -7.52 8.80
C TYR A 88 -4.42 -7.84 10.30
N ALA A 89 -3.43 -8.59 10.79
CA ALA A 89 -3.30 -8.87 12.21
C ALA A 89 -3.18 -7.58 13.03
N ALA A 90 -2.36 -6.63 12.61
CA ALA A 90 -2.18 -5.35 13.29
C ALA A 90 -3.45 -4.48 13.27
N LEU A 91 -4.11 -4.38 12.11
CA LEU A 91 -5.34 -3.61 11.96
C LEU A 91 -6.46 -4.15 12.85
N PHE A 92 -6.71 -5.46 12.82
CA PHE A 92 -7.76 -6.06 13.63
C PHE A 92 -7.39 -6.18 15.12
N TRP A 93 -6.10 -6.17 15.45
CA TRP A 93 -5.66 -6.00 16.83
C TRP A 93 -5.98 -4.61 17.34
N HIS A 94 -5.75 -3.57 16.53
CA HIS A 94 -5.90 -2.16 16.92
C HIS A 94 -7.36 -1.70 16.91
N PHE A 95 -8.10 -2.02 15.84
CA PHE A 95 -9.48 -1.54 15.64
C PHE A 95 -10.57 -2.57 16.01
N GLY A 96 -10.19 -3.81 16.35
CA GLY A 96 -11.14 -4.89 16.58
C GLY A 96 -11.88 -5.31 15.30
N VAL A 97 -12.99 -6.03 15.45
CA VAL A 97 -13.85 -6.45 14.32
C VAL A 97 -14.91 -5.38 14.09
N THR A 98 -14.52 -4.29 13.48
CA THR A 98 -15.39 -3.15 13.14
C THR A 98 -15.48 -2.98 11.63
N ALA A 99 -16.54 -2.34 11.15
CA ALA A 99 -16.70 -2.05 9.72
C ALA A 99 -15.54 -1.17 9.19
N GLU A 100 -15.03 -0.27 10.01
CA GLU A 100 -13.87 0.57 9.71
C GLU A 100 -12.60 -0.29 9.48
N ALA A 101 -12.35 -1.29 10.33
CA ALA A 101 -11.19 -2.19 10.20
C ALA A 101 -11.19 -2.90 8.83
N PHE A 102 -12.35 -3.26 8.30
CA PHE A 102 -12.45 -3.84 6.95
C PHE A 102 -12.12 -2.83 5.85
N VAL A 103 -12.57 -1.58 5.98
CA VAL A 103 -12.22 -0.52 5.03
C VAL A 103 -10.70 -0.28 5.05
N TYR A 104 -10.10 -0.21 6.22
CA TYR A 104 -8.66 -0.02 6.39
C TYR A 104 -7.86 -1.23 5.87
N ALA A 105 -8.36 -2.45 6.03
CA ALA A 105 -7.75 -3.66 5.49
C ALA A 105 -7.76 -3.67 3.94
N ILE A 106 -8.85 -3.20 3.32
CA ILE A 106 -8.94 -3.04 1.86
C ILE A 106 -7.93 -1.97 1.39
N LEU A 107 -7.88 -0.81 2.05
CA LEU A 107 -6.88 0.23 1.75
C LEU A 107 -5.46 -0.32 1.88
N TYR A 108 -5.16 -1.04 2.96
CA TYR A 108 -3.85 -1.64 3.20
C TYR A 108 -3.45 -2.60 2.07
N SER A 109 -4.36 -3.49 1.65
CA SER A 109 -4.15 -4.40 0.52
C SER A 109 -3.90 -3.64 -0.78
N ALA A 110 -4.63 -2.55 -1.04
CA ALA A 110 -4.40 -1.68 -2.19
C ALA A 110 -3.00 -1.05 -2.17
N LEU A 111 -2.54 -0.58 -1.00
CA LEU A 111 -1.19 -0.04 -0.81
C LEU A 111 -0.09 -1.08 -1.06
N ILE A 112 -0.30 -2.34 -0.67
CA ILE A 112 0.62 -3.45 -0.97
C ILE A 112 0.72 -3.68 -2.48
N VAL A 113 -0.43 -3.72 -3.20
CA VAL A 113 -0.42 -3.89 -4.66
C VAL A 113 0.29 -2.72 -5.33
N ILE A 114 -0.05 -1.48 -4.95
CA ILE A 114 0.57 -0.27 -5.49
C ILE A 114 2.10 -0.28 -5.25
N THR A 115 2.53 -0.62 -4.03
CA THR A 115 3.96 -0.79 -3.72
C THR A 115 4.62 -1.81 -4.65
N GLY A 116 3.99 -2.97 -4.83
CA GLY A 116 4.53 -4.04 -5.69
C GLY A 116 4.57 -3.67 -7.17
N THR A 117 3.56 -2.97 -7.68
CA THR A 117 3.52 -2.53 -9.09
C THR A 117 4.48 -1.37 -9.34
N ASP A 118 4.60 -0.44 -8.41
CA ASP A 118 5.50 0.71 -8.57
C ASP A 118 6.97 0.29 -8.49
N LEU A 119 7.34 -0.59 -7.55
CA LEU A 119 8.69 -1.16 -7.47
C LEU A 119 9.08 -1.98 -8.72
N SER A 120 8.12 -2.63 -9.38
CA SER A 120 8.41 -3.54 -10.50
C SER A 120 8.29 -2.87 -11.86
N HIS A 121 7.39 -1.90 -12.02
CA HIS A 121 7.00 -1.33 -13.30
C HIS A 121 6.93 0.20 -13.28
N GLN A 122 7.13 0.85 -12.11
CA GLN A 122 6.97 2.30 -11.91
C GLN A 122 5.59 2.80 -12.38
N ILE A 123 4.55 2.00 -12.07
CA ILE A 123 3.16 2.28 -12.44
C ILE A 123 2.27 2.12 -11.21
N ILE A 124 1.41 3.11 -10.96
CA ILE A 124 0.30 3.05 -10.02
C ILE A 124 -0.98 2.81 -10.83
N PRO A 125 -1.62 1.62 -10.73
CA PRO A 125 -2.74 1.27 -11.60
C PRO A 125 -4.00 2.09 -11.30
N ASP A 126 -4.57 2.74 -12.33
CA ASP A 126 -5.84 3.45 -12.23
C ASP A 126 -7.02 2.51 -11.85
N ALA A 127 -6.91 1.23 -12.19
CA ALA A 127 -7.86 0.19 -11.81
C ALA A 127 -7.98 -0.02 -10.28
N ILE A 128 -7.02 0.48 -9.50
CA ILE A 128 -7.06 0.49 -8.02
C ILE A 128 -7.43 1.87 -7.50
N THR A 129 -6.74 2.91 -7.97
CA THR A 129 -6.87 4.25 -7.39
C THR A 129 -8.23 4.87 -7.65
N LEU A 130 -8.77 4.78 -8.88
CA LEU A 130 -10.05 5.40 -9.20
C LEU A 130 -11.25 4.72 -8.51
N PRO A 131 -11.40 3.38 -8.55
CA PRO A 131 -12.42 2.72 -7.75
C PRO A 131 -12.21 2.91 -6.25
N GLY A 132 -10.94 2.98 -5.81
CA GLY A 132 -10.58 3.23 -4.42
C GLY A 132 -11.02 4.60 -3.92
N ILE A 133 -10.93 5.65 -4.74
CA ILE A 133 -11.48 6.98 -4.42
C ILE A 133 -13.00 6.90 -4.24
N ALA A 134 -13.71 6.27 -5.18
CA ALA A 134 -15.16 6.13 -5.10
C ALA A 134 -15.59 5.31 -3.87
N ALA A 135 -14.92 4.18 -3.61
CA ALA A 135 -15.18 3.34 -2.44
C ALA A 135 -14.85 4.06 -1.12
N GLY A 136 -13.77 4.86 -1.09
CA GLY A 136 -13.41 5.68 0.06
C GLY A 136 -14.48 6.73 0.39
N LEU A 137 -14.96 7.47 -0.60
CA LEU A 137 -16.05 8.42 -0.43
C LEU A 137 -17.35 7.74 0.04
N LEU A 138 -17.69 6.61 -0.54
CA LEU A 138 -18.87 5.83 -0.14
C LEU A 138 -18.73 5.33 1.31
N SER A 139 -17.57 4.78 1.67
CA SER A 139 -17.34 4.30 3.03
C SER A 139 -17.36 5.45 4.05
N ALA A 140 -16.90 6.64 3.70
CA ALA A 140 -16.99 7.82 4.54
C ALA A 140 -18.42 8.33 4.75
N ALA A 141 -19.31 8.08 3.79
CA ALA A 141 -20.73 8.43 3.92
C ALA A 141 -21.50 7.45 4.82
N VAL A 142 -21.07 6.17 4.92
CA VAL A 142 -21.86 5.10 5.54
C VAL A 142 -21.19 4.45 6.75
N VAL A 143 -19.85 4.34 6.74
CA VAL A 143 -19.09 3.48 7.67
C VAL A 143 -18.11 4.29 8.52
N LEU A 144 -17.31 5.14 7.89
CA LEU A 144 -16.20 5.80 8.57
C LEU A 144 -16.69 6.99 9.42
N PRO A 145 -16.19 7.13 10.66
CA PRO A 145 -16.61 8.20 11.57
C PRO A 145 -16.17 9.59 11.11
N LEU A 146 -15.19 9.68 10.20
CA LEU A 146 -14.70 10.97 9.71
C LEU A 146 -15.74 11.77 8.92
N GLY A 147 -16.74 11.10 8.32
CA GLY A 147 -17.80 11.71 7.53
C GLY A 147 -17.36 12.19 6.15
N ILE A 148 -18.35 12.44 5.27
CA ILE A 148 -18.11 12.75 3.85
C ILE A 148 -17.33 14.07 3.65
N ILE A 149 -17.54 15.08 4.50
CA ILE A 149 -16.88 16.38 4.37
C ILE A 149 -15.37 16.24 4.59
N ASN A 150 -14.95 15.55 5.67
CA ASN A 150 -13.53 15.30 5.94
C ASN A 150 -12.90 14.39 4.89
N SER A 151 -13.66 13.45 4.33
CA SER A 151 -13.22 12.58 3.23
C SER A 151 -12.93 13.40 1.96
N LEU A 152 -13.86 14.27 1.58
CA LEU A 152 -13.67 15.19 0.44
C LEU A 152 -12.50 16.15 0.67
N ALA A 153 -12.39 16.70 1.88
CA ALA A 153 -11.25 17.54 2.25
C ALA A 153 -9.94 16.76 2.15
N GLY A 154 -9.91 15.50 2.62
CA GLY A 154 -8.75 14.62 2.52
C GLY A 154 -8.35 14.32 1.08
N MET A 155 -9.33 14.05 0.21
CA MET A 155 -9.11 13.85 -1.23
C MET A 155 -8.48 15.09 -1.87
N LEU A 156 -9.05 16.27 -1.60
CA LEU A 156 -8.55 17.53 -2.16
C LEU A 156 -7.17 17.91 -1.62
N VAL A 157 -6.92 17.70 -0.33
CA VAL A 157 -5.62 17.99 0.28
C VAL A 157 -4.56 17.01 -0.22
N GLY A 158 -4.84 15.69 -0.19
CA GLY A 158 -3.88 14.67 -0.61
C GLY A 158 -3.54 14.77 -2.10
N GLY A 159 -4.57 14.79 -2.95
CA GLY A 159 -4.39 14.94 -4.39
C GLY A 159 -3.91 16.34 -4.78
N GLY A 160 -4.45 17.38 -4.16
CA GLY A 160 -4.14 18.79 -4.50
C GLY A 160 -2.71 19.19 -4.18
N ILE A 161 -2.14 18.77 -3.04
CA ILE A 161 -0.74 19.05 -2.70
C ILE A 161 0.18 18.42 -3.74
N LEU A 162 -0.01 17.13 -4.05
CA LEU A 162 0.85 16.45 -5.02
C LEU A 162 0.62 16.97 -6.45
N TRP A 163 -0.62 17.33 -6.80
CA TRP A 163 -0.91 17.99 -8.06
C TRP A 163 -0.20 19.35 -8.17
N GLY A 164 -0.27 20.17 -7.12
CA GLY A 164 0.44 21.45 -7.04
C GLY A 164 1.95 21.29 -7.18
N LEU A 165 2.54 20.30 -6.51
CA LEU A 165 3.96 19.97 -6.65
C LEU A 165 4.31 19.48 -8.06
N ALA A 166 3.47 18.65 -8.67
CA ALA A 166 3.64 18.19 -10.05
C ALA A 166 3.60 19.36 -11.05
N TRP A 167 2.66 20.30 -10.85
CA TRP A 167 2.54 21.50 -11.69
C TRP A 167 3.73 22.46 -11.52
N LEU A 168 4.25 22.59 -10.30
CA LEU A 168 5.34 23.51 -9.98
C LEU A 168 6.72 22.94 -10.39
N SER A 169 6.88 21.61 -10.42
CA SER A 169 8.18 20.98 -10.64
C SER A 169 8.83 21.30 -11.99
N PRO A 170 8.12 21.35 -13.15
CA PRO A 170 8.71 21.77 -14.42
C PRO A 170 9.18 23.23 -14.41
N ILE A 171 8.46 24.09 -13.66
CA ILE A 171 8.79 25.53 -13.56
C ILE A 171 10.07 25.73 -12.75
N LEU A 172 10.24 24.99 -11.64
CA LEU A 172 11.39 25.14 -10.75
C LEU A 172 12.61 24.34 -11.19
N PHE A 173 12.42 23.14 -11.74
CA PHE A 173 13.49 22.17 -12.00
C PHE A 173 13.64 21.81 -13.48
N GLY A 174 12.78 22.31 -14.36
CA GLY A 174 12.82 22.00 -15.80
C GLY A 174 12.51 20.54 -16.16
N LYS A 175 11.99 19.76 -15.22
CA LYS A 175 11.65 18.34 -15.38
C LYS A 175 10.35 18.00 -14.65
N GLU A 176 9.59 17.06 -15.19
CA GLU A 176 8.45 16.48 -14.47
C GLU A 176 8.96 15.74 -13.24
N GLY A 177 8.57 16.20 -12.06
CA GLY A 177 9.07 15.67 -10.78
C GLY A 177 8.19 14.61 -10.16
N MET A 178 6.94 14.40 -10.65
CA MET A 178 5.98 13.52 -10.00
C MET A 178 5.00 12.90 -11.00
N GLY A 179 4.70 11.61 -10.81
CA GLY A 179 3.75 10.89 -11.64
C GLY A 179 2.30 11.20 -11.28
N GLY A 180 1.41 11.19 -12.29
CA GLY A 180 -0.04 11.34 -12.04
C GLY A 180 -0.64 10.23 -11.16
N GLY A 181 0.04 9.09 -11.06
CA GLY A 181 -0.34 7.98 -10.18
C GLY A 181 -0.25 8.33 -8.69
N ASP A 182 0.81 9.03 -8.26
CA ASP A 182 1.00 9.47 -6.88
C ASP A 182 -0.11 10.42 -6.43
N ILE A 183 -0.56 11.31 -7.32
CA ILE A 183 -1.67 12.23 -7.08
C ILE A 183 -2.96 11.46 -6.78
N LYS A 184 -3.29 10.47 -7.62
CA LYS A 184 -4.48 9.64 -7.45
C LYS A 184 -4.39 8.74 -6.22
N LEU A 185 -3.19 8.22 -5.92
CA LEU A 185 -2.92 7.45 -4.71
C LEU A 185 -3.24 8.27 -3.45
N MET A 186 -2.69 9.49 -3.36
CA MET A 186 -2.92 10.31 -2.16
C MET A 186 -4.33 10.89 -2.10
N ALA A 187 -4.99 11.10 -3.24
CA ALA A 187 -6.42 11.37 -3.25
C ALA A 187 -7.22 10.19 -2.68
N MET A 188 -6.93 8.96 -3.09
CA MET A 188 -7.56 7.74 -2.56
C MET A 188 -7.31 7.58 -1.05
N VAL A 189 -6.07 7.72 -0.59
CA VAL A 189 -5.73 7.66 0.83
C VAL A 189 -6.49 8.73 1.61
N GLY A 190 -6.57 9.95 1.08
CA GLY A 190 -7.27 11.06 1.69
C GLY A 190 -8.77 10.83 1.86
N THR A 191 -9.43 10.11 0.94
CA THR A 191 -10.85 9.76 1.09
C THR A 191 -11.13 8.85 2.28
N VAL A 192 -10.17 8.00 2.63
CA VAL A 192 -10.33 7.01 3.70
C VAL A 192 -9.83 7.54 5.04
N LEU A 193 -8.73 8.29 5.05
CA LEU A 193 -8.09 8.76 6.29
C LEU A 193 -8.50 10.18 6.68
N GLY A 194 -8.96 11.01 5.73
CA GLY A 194 -9.24 12.42 5.96
C GLY A 194 -8.00 13.31 5.81
N TRP A 195 -8.22 14.64 5.96
CA TRP A 195 -7.20 15.62 5.60
C TRP A 195 -5.99 15.70 6.54
N LYS A 196 -6.15 15.48 7.85
CA LYS A 196 -5.04 15.52 8.81
C LYS A 196 -4.08 14.33 8.64
N PRO A 197 -4.56 13.06 8.63
CA PRO A 197 -3.67 11.93 8.44
C PRO A 197 -3.02 11.89 7.04
N VAL A 198 -3.70 12.39 5.99
CA VAL A 198 -3.08 12.41 4.66
C VAL A 198 -1.91 13.39 4.57
N LEU A 199 -1.96 14.52 5.29
CA LEU A 199 -0.81 15.41 5.42
C LEU A 199 0.37 14.71 6.10
N LEU A 200 0.11 14.00 7.19
CA LEU A 200 1.12 13.20 7.88
C LEU A 200 1.69 12.12 6.96
N ALA A 201 0.85 11.44 6.18
CA ALA A 201 1.26 10.42 5.22
C ALA A 201 2.22 10.99 4.15
N ILE A 202 1.91 12.15 3.59
CA ILE A 202 2.78 12.83 2.60
C ILE A 202 4.10 13.24 3.25
N MET A 203 4.06 13.82 4.45
CA MET A 203 5.25 14.28 5.17
C MET A 203 6.18 13.10 5.51
N VAL A 204 5.65 12.04 6.11
CA VAL A 204 6.43 10.84 6.47
C VAL A 204 6.94 10.14 5.22
N GLY A 205 6.10 9.96 4.20
CA GLY A 205 6.49 9.33 2.93
C GLY A 205 7.61 10.10 2.25
N SER A 206 7.53 11.44 2.20
CA SER A 206 8.56 12.29 1.62
C SER A 206 9.87 12.23 2.42
N LEU A 207 9.79 12.21 3.76
CA LEU A 207 10.96 12.10 4.63
C LEU A 207 11.67 10.75 4.42
N VAL A 208 10.93 9.65 4.47
CA VAL A 208 11.47 8.30 4.27
C VAL A 208 12.06 8.16 2.86
N GLY A 209 11.34 8.64 1.84
CA GLY A 209 11.82 8.63 0.45
C GLY A 209 13.10 9.44 0.26
N SER A 210 13.21 10.61 0.91
CA SER A 210 14.41 11.44 0.87
C SER A 210 15.60 10.78 1.57
N ILE A 211 15.39 10.15 2.73
CA ILE A 211 16.45 9.44 3.46
C ILE A 211 16.95 8.24 2.64
N VAL A 212 16.02 7.42 2.15
CA VAL A 212 16.36 6.23 1.36
C VAL A 212 17.03 6.63 0.04
N GLY A 213 16.46 7.59 -0.70
CA GLY A 213 17.00 8.05 -1.98
C GLY A 213 18.42 8.64 -1.83
N THR A 214 18.61 9.51 -0.82
CA THR A 214 19.94 10.05 -0.50
C THR A 214 20.92 8.94 -0.10
N GLY A 215 20.48 7.99 0.72
CA GLY A 215 21.30 6.84 1.13
C GLY A 215 21.75 5.99 -0.06
N LEU A 216 20.84 5.70 -1.02
CA LEU A 216 21.17 4.93 -2.23
C LEU A 216 22.16 5.67 -3.15
N ILE A 217 22.04 7.00 -3.25
CA ILE A 217 22.99 7.83 -4.01
C ILE A 217 24.37 7.84 -3.34
N LEU A 218 24.42 8.05 -2.03
CA LEU A 218 25.68 8.06 -1.28
C LEU A 218 26.39 6.70 -1.28
N ALA A 219 25.60 5.60 -1.28
CA ALA A 219 26.12 4.25 -1.40
C ALA A 219 26.57 3.89 -2.84
N GLY A 220 26.39 4.77 -3.81
CA GLY A 220 26.72 4.52 -5.22
C GLY A 220 25.85 3.49 -5.93
N ILE A 221 24.73 3.10 -5.31
CA ILE A 221 23.77 2.11 -5.86
C ILE A 221 22.89 2.75 -6.93
N MET A 222 22.55 4.03 -6.76
CA MET A 222 21.67 4.78 -7.65
C MET A 222 22.36 6.06 -8.14
N ARG A 223 22.15 6.41 -9.40
CA ARG A 223 22.64 7.68 -9.95
C ARG A 223 21.68 8.82 -9.59
N ARG A 224 22.20 10.03 -9.44
CA ARG A 224 21.43 11.24 -9.08
C ARG A 224 20.26 11.56 -10.04
N ASN A 225 20.32 11.07 -11.27
CA ASN A 225 19.28 11.29 -12.28
C ASN A 225 18.38 10.07 -12.53
N GLU A 226 18.50 9.01 -11.75
CA GLU A 226 17.64 7.84 -11.85
C GLU A 226 16.32 8.09 -11.10
N TYR A 227 15.23 7.55 -11.66
CA TYR A 227 13.91 7.68 -11.08
C TYR A 227 13.75 6.67 -9.93
N LEU A 228 13.42 7.18 -8.74
CA LEU A 228 13.06 6.37 -7.57
C LEU A 228 11.53 6.27 -7.49
N PRO A 229 10.94 5.06 -7.48
CA PRO A 229 9.49 4.91 -7.33
C PRO A 229 9.04 5.50 -6.00
N PHE A 230 8.11 6.46 -6.03
CA PHE A 230 7.68 7.22 -4.86
C PHE A 230 6.49 6.59 -4.14
N GLY A 231 5.66 5.80 -4.87
CA GLY A 231 4.50 5.11 -4.33
C GLY A 231 4.75 4.27 -3.07
N PRO A 232 5.85 3.47 -2.99
CA PRO A 232 6.18 2.70 -1.78
C PRO A 232 6.36 3.57 -0.54
N PHE A 233 6.97 4.75 -0.67
CA PHE A 233 7.18 5.65 0.46
C PHE A 233 5.89 6.32 0.90
N LEU A 234 5.04 6.71 -0.05
CA LEU A 234 3.70 7.20 0.24
C LEU A 234 2.83 6.13 0.90
N ALA A 235 2.95 4.87 0.47
CA ALA A 235 2.27 3.75 1.12
C ALA A 235 2.73 3.55 2.56
N ILE A 236 4.04 3.60 2.85
CA ILE A 236 4.59 3.53 4.20
C ILE A 236 4.06 4.69 5.05
N GLY A 237 4.11 5.92 4.53
CA GLY A 237 3.58 7.10 5.20
C GLY A 237 2.08 6.97 5.51
N SER A 238 1.31 6.41 4.58
CA SER A 238 -0.13 6.15 4.75
C SER A 238 -0.42 5.12 5.83
N ILE A 239 0.37 4.04 5.91
CA ILE A 239 0.24 3.01 6.94
C ILE A 239 0.59 3.59 8.33
N ILE A 240 1.65 4.38 8.41
CA ILE A 240 2.05 5.05 9.66
C ILE A 240 0.96 6.04 10.08
N ALA A 241 0.43 6.83 9.17
CA ALA A 241 -0.65 7.76 9.45
C ALA A 241 -1.93 7.03 9.89
N LEU A 242 -2.28 5.90 9.27
CA LEU A 242 -3.44 5.09 9.63
C LEU A 242 -3.37 4.57 11.07
N LEU A 243 -2.19 4.10 11.50
CA LEU A 243 -2.03 3.44 12.80
C LEU A 243 -1.65 4.40 13.93
N PHE A 244 -0.96 5.49 13.62
CA PHE A 244 -0.28 6.31 14.61
C PHE A 244 -0.56 7.81 14.51
N HIS A 245 -1.56 8.28 13.70
CA HIS A 245 -1.77 9.72 13.55
C HIS A 245 -2.13 10.41 14.87
N ASP A 246 -3.01 9.83 15.70
CA ASP A 246 -3.39 10.43 16.97
C ASP A 246 -2.21 10.50 17.96
N PRO A 247 -1.47 9.40 18.24
CA PRO A 247 -0.29 9.47 19.07
C PRO A 247 0.77 10.46 18.58
N LEU A 248 1.00 10.51 17.26
CA LEU A 248 2.00 11.41 16.68
C LEU A 248 1.57 12.88 16.75
N LEU A 249 0.29 13.18 16.49
CA LEU A 249 -0.22 14.53 16.61
C LEU A 249 -0.22 14.99 18.08
N ASN A 250 -0.64 14.14 19.01
CA ASN A 250 -0.62 14.46 20.43
C ASN A 250 0.80 14.70 20.94
N TRP A 251 1.76 13.87 20.52
CA TRP A 251 3.18 14.08 20.82
C TRP A 251 3.69 15.41 20.23
N TYR A 252 3.36 15.72 18.98
CA TYR A 252 3.75 16.98 18.35
C TYR A 252 3.20 18.20 19.12
N TRP A 253 1.91 18.19 19.46
CA TRP A 253 1.31 19.29 20.23
C TRP A 253 1.91 19.43 21.62
N SER A 254 2.22 18.32 22.30
CA SER A 254 2.88 18.35 23.62
C SER A 254 4.25 19.04 23.62
N LEU A 255 4.93 19.11 22.48
CA LEU A 255 6.19 19.86 22.37
C LEU A 255 5.99 21.38 22.43
N PHE A 256 4.79 21.86 22.08
CA PHE A 256 4.47 23.29 22.11
C PHE A 256 3.73 23.70 23.39
N ASP A 257 3.09 22.76 24.13
CA ASP A 257 2.42 23.02 25.40
C ASP A 257 3.39 23.12 26.61
N LEU A 258 4.68 23.01 26.40
CA LEU A 258 5.72 23.19 27.45
C LEU A 258 5.94 24.65 27.88
N GLY A 259 5.02 25.56 27.54
CA GLY A 259 5.11 27.00 27.79
C GLY A 259 3.91 27.64 28.48
N SER A 260 2.96 26.86 29.04
CA SER A 260 1.83 27.44 29.80
C SER A 260 1.72 26.90 31.21
#